data_11122d4e8d95a2d7bf771778da20d5f7
#
_entry.id   11122d4e8d95a2d7bf771778da20d5f7
#
_cell.length_a   1.000
_cell.length_b   1.000
_cell.length_c   1.000
_cell.angle_alpha   90.00
_cell.angle_beta   90.00
_cell.angle_gamma   90.00
#
_symmetry.space_group_name_H-M   'P 1'
#
loop_
_entity.id
_entity.type
_entity.pdbx_description
1 polymer ?
#
loop_
_entity_poly.entity_id
_entity_poly.type
_entity_poly.pdbx_seq_one_letter_code
_entity_poly.pdbx_strand_id
1 'polypeptide(L)'
;MSVQRTSRLALIAAALTLLLLNAAGHQRTVLRTAAASTTRVETAVARGGSMSLIRGATFQMGTDPSEFPRLQQAFGIKRAELFSGEAPQHAVTVGAFYIDRYEVTNALFKKFLDKNPPWRRERIEARYHNGNYLKHWDGDNYPKERADHPVTNVSWYAAVAYCRWMGKRLPTEAEWEYAARGGLSDKAFPWGDEPVNKTLANYGGSGTGTTTRVGSYSANGYGLFDMAGNVWEYTLDEWGPYASSSQVNPVAGGNLFLDDTFRSVTTRRVIRGGSYGGSPVNLRTAYRDSHPPDGARDFVGFRCAKPTASVKP
;
A
#
# COMPACT_ATOMS: atom_id res chain seq x y z
N MET A 1 -63.16 -12.39 42.34
CA MET A 1 -61.69 -12.06 42.46
C MET A 1 -60.75 -13.00 41.71
N SER A 2 -61.22 -13.84 40.79
CA SER A 2 -60.43 -14.86 40.07
C SER A 2 -59.90 -14.39 38.67
N VAL A 3 -60.62 -13.51 37.99
CA VAL A 3 -60.28 -13.11 36.57
C VAL A 3 -59.09 -12.13 36.46
N GLN A 4 -58.84 -11.32 37.51
CA GLN A 4 -57.69 -10.36 37.45
C GLN A 4 -56.33 -10.95 37.71
N ARG A 5 -56.20 -12.16 38.29
CA ARG A 5 -54.93 -12.81 38.56
C ARG A 5 -54.37 -13.52 37.31
N THR A 6 -55.21 -14.06 36.45
CA THR A 6 -54.81 -14.74 35.21
C THR A 6 -54.29 -13.77 34.16
N SER A 7 -54.83 -12.55 34.06
CA SER A 7 -54.35 -11.54 33.11
C SER A 7 -52.95 -10.97 33.41
N ARG A 8 -52.59 -10.87 34.70
CA ARG A 8 -51.26 -10.38 35.12
C ARG A 8 -50.15 -11.41 34.87
N LEU A 9 -50.43 -12.69 35.09
CA LEU A 9 -49.46 -13.77 34.80
C LEU A 9 -49.19 -13.94 33.29
N ALA A 10 -50.21 -13.80 32.46
CA ALA A 10 -50.06 -13.86 31.00
C ALA A 10 -49.23 -12.68 30.45
N LEU A 11 -49.40 -11.47 30.98
CA LEU A 11 -48.61 -10.28 30.61
C LEU A 11 -47.15 -10.38 31.04
N ILE A 12 -46.86 -10.95 32.22
CA ILE A 12 -45.49 -11.17 32.70
C ILE A 12 -44.78 -12.24 31.85
N ALA A 13 -45.45 -13.32 31.49
CA ALA A 13 -44.90 -14.36 30.63
C ALA A 13 -44.59 -13.83 29.22
N ALA A 14 -45.47 -13.02 28.63
CA ALA A 14 -45.25 -12.40 27.34
C ALA A 14 -44.08 -11.40 27.35
N ALA A 15 -43.94 -10.61 28.41
CA ALA A 15 -42.82 -9.67 28.57
C ALA A 15 -41.47 -10.40 28.74
N LEU A 16 -41.42 -11.51 29.50
CA LEU A 16 -40.23 -12.33 29.64
C LEU A 16 -39.82 -13.00 28.30
N THR A 17 -40.78 -13.47 27.53
CA THR A 17 -40.54 -14.10 26.24
C THR A 17 -39.99 -13.06 25.22
N LEU A 18 -40.50 -11.83 25.22
CA LEU A 18 -39.99 -10.75 24.38
C LEU A 18 -38.58 -10.33 24.77
N LEU A 19 -38.26 -10.28 26.06
CA LEU A 19 -36.92 -9.98 26.57
C LEU A 19 -35.91 -11.07 26.19
N LEU A 20 -36.30 -12.34 26.27
CA LEU A 20 -35.43 -13.47 25.87
C LEU A 20 -35.23 -13.52 24.36
N LEU A 21 -36.22 -13.20 23.54
CA LEU A 21 -36.09 -13.11 22.08
C LEU A 21 -35.21 -11.94 21.66
N ASN A 22 -35.32 -10.79 22.33
CA ASN A 22 -34.43 -9.65 22.08
C ASN A 22 -32.97 -9.92 22.49
N ALA A 23 -32.75 -10.60 23.63
CA ALA A 23 -31.43 -11.00 24.08
C ALA A 23 -30.79 -12.02 23.12
N ALA A 24 -31.55 -13.02 22.65
CA ALA A 24 -31.09 -14.00 21.66
C ALA A 24 -30.82 -13.36 20.29
N GLY A 25 -31.67 -12.40 19.88
CA GLY A 25 -31.42 -11.61 18.64
C GLY A 25 -30.17 -10.77 18.74
N HIS A 26 -29.94 -10.11 19.87
CA HIS A 26 -28.74 -9.31 20.10
C HIS A 26 -27.45 -10.15 20.14
N GLN A 27 -27.50 -11.30 20.84
CA GLN A 27 -26.38 -12.24 20.85
C GLN A 27 -26.07 -12.81 19.45
N ARG A 28 -27.09 -13.15 18.65
CA ARG A 28 -26.91 -13.62 17.26
C ARG A 28 -26.32 -12.53 16.36
N THR A 29 -26.71 -11.29 16.55
CA THR A 29 -26.17 -10.15 15.78
C THR A 29 -24.72 -9.87 16.18
N VAL A 30 -24.40 -9.90 17.47
CA VAL A 30 -23.02 -9.71 17.96
C VAL A 30 -22.11 -10.85 17.50
N LEU A 31 -22.57 -12.10 17.54
CA LEU A 31 -21.82 -13.26 17.07
C LEU A 31 -21.60 -13.23 15.55
N ARG A 32 -22.59 -12.81 14.76
CA ARG A 32 -22.45 -12.64 13.31
C ARG A 32 -21.50 -11.52 12.93
N THR A 33 -21.55 -10.39 13.64
CA THR A 33 -20.60 -9.29 13.40
C THR A 33 -19.19 -9.65 13.83
N ALA A 34 -19.01 -10.37 14.93
CA ALA A 34 -17.70 -10.84 15.37
C ALA A 34 -17.12 -11.86 14.40
N ALA A 35 -17.90 -12.86 13.95
CA ALA A 35 -17.47 -13.85 12.95
C ALA A 35 -17.13 -13.19 11.61
N ALA A 36 -17.94 -12.25 11.13
CA ALA A 36 -17.66 -11.51 9.89
C ALA A 36 -16.40 -10.65 10.01
N SER A 37 -16.16 -10.04 11.17
CA SER A 37 -14.94 -9.27 11.43
C SER A 37 -13.70 -10.16 11.46
N THR A 38 -13.77 -11.33 12.12
CA THR A 38 -12.66 -12.29 12.18
C THR A 38 -12.32 -12.84 10.80
N THR A 39 -13.31 -13.26 10.02
CA THR A 39 -13.12 -13.74 8.65
C THR A 39 -12.50 -12.66 7.76
N ARG A 40 -12.90 -11.41 7.93
CA ARG A 40 -12.35 -10.29 7.18
C ARG A 40 -10.88 -10.03 7.51
N VAL A 41 -10.50 -10.11 8.79
CA VAL A 41 -9.10 -9.98 9.22
C VAL A 41 -8.26 -11.12 8.68
N GLU A 42 -8.74 -12.37 8.74
CA GLU A 42 -8.06 -13.53 8.17
C GLU A 42 -7.86 -13.39 6.65
N THR A 43 -8.87 -12.92 5.92
CA THR A 43 -8.77 -12.67 4.48
C THR A 43 -7.78 -11.55 4.16
N ALA A 44 -7.78 -10.46 4.94
CA ALA A 44 -6.84 -9.36 4.79
C ALA A 44 -5.39 -9.82 5.00
N VAL A 45 -5.17 -10.66 6.01
CA VAL A 45 -3.87 -11.26 6.30
C VAL A 45 -3.43 -12.21 5.19
N ALA A 46 -4.32 -13.04 4.69
CA ALA A 46 -4.02 -13.99 3.60
C ALA A 46 -3.66 -13.24 2.30
N ARG A 47 -4.38 -12.16 1.96
CA ARG A 47 -4.08 -11.33 0.80
C ARG A 47 -2.71 -10.69 0.89
N GLY A 48 -2.40 -10.00 1.98
CA GLY A 48 -1.12 -9.30 2.15
C GLY A 48 0.10 -10.21 2.31
N GLY A 49 -0.09 -11.53 2.56
CA GLY A 49 1.01 -12.49 2.64
C GLY A 49 1.42 -13.12 1.30
N SER A 50 0.64 -12.92 0.24
CA SER A 50 0.91 -13.54 -1.07
C SER A 50 1.87 -12.69 -1.90
N MET A 51 2.84 -13.36 -2.55
CA MET A 51 3.83 -12.73 -3.42
C MET A 51 3.73 -13.28 -4.84
N SER A 52 4.08 -12.45 -5.83
CA SER A 52 4.31 -12.89 -7.21
C SER A 52 5.81 -13.01 -7.47
N LEU A 53 6.20 -14.08 -8.16
CA LEU A 53 7.55 -14.21 -8.72
C LEU A 53 7.63 -13.40 -10.00
N ILE A 54 8.51 -12.41 -10.00
CA ILE A 54 8.85 -11.61 -11.19
C ILE A 54 10.13 -12.18 -11.77
N ARG A 55 10.07 -12.65 -13.00
CA ARG A 55 11.26 -13.11 -13.73
C ARG A 55 12.09 -11.89 -14.12
N GLY A 56 13.41 -11.98 -13.91
CA GLY A 56 14.32 -10.90 -14.29
C GLY A 56 14.36 -10.67 -15.80
N ALA A 57 14.51 -9.43 -16.19
CA ALA A 57 14.72 -9.01 -17.58
C ALA A 57 15.32 -7.60 -17.65
N THR A 58 15.69 -7.19 -18.85
CA THR A 58 16.05 -5.80 -19.16
C THR A 58 14.81 -5.06 -19.67
N PHE A 59 14.59 -3.85 -19.17
CA PHE A 59 13.50 -2.98 -19.60
C PHE A 59 13.96 -1.52 -19.70
N GLN A 60 13.16 -0.68 -20.35
CA GLN A 60 13.39 0.76 -20.42
C GLN A 60 12.73 1.41 -19.20
N MET A 61 13.52 1.91 -18.26
CA MET A 61 13.09 2.61 -17.07
C MET A 61 13.00 4.11 -17.33
N GLY A 62 11.94 4.73 -16.81
CA GLY A 62 11.71 6.16 -16.97
C GLY A 62 11.00 6.53 -18.26
N THR A 63 11.16 7.79 -18.67
CA THR A 63 10.50 8.39 -19.82
C THR A 63 11.51 9.10 -20.72
N ASP A 64 11.43 8.85 -22.04
CA ASP A 64 12.20 9.59 -23.03
C ASP A 64 11.73 11.06 -23.06
N PRO A 65 12.62 12.05 -22.94
CA PRO A 65 12.25 13.46 -23.01
C PRO A 65 11.50 13.87 -24.28
N SER A 66 11.66 13.14 -25.38
CA SER A 66 10.90 13.38 -26.63
C SER A 66 9.41 13.12 -26.47
N GLU A 67 8.99 12.35 -25.45
CA GLU A 67 7.59 12.07 -25.12
C GLU A 67 6.93 13.18 -24.28
N PHE A 68 7.70 14.12 -23.70
CA PHE A 68 7.14 15.13 -22.81
C PHE A 68 6.05 15.98 -23.46
N PRO A 69 6.17 16.46 -24.73
CA PRO A 69 5.10 17.23 -25.37
C PRO A 69 3.80 16.42 -25.48
N ARG A 70 3.88 15.13 -25.80
CA ARG A 70 2.71 14.23 -25.88
C ARG A 70 2.07 14.06 -24.50
N LEU A 71 2.88 13.86 -23.46
CA LEU A 71 2.39 13.73 -22.09
C LEU A 71 1.76 15.05 -21.59
N GLN A 72 2.36 16.20 -21.89
CA GLN A 72 1.79 17.50 -21.56
C GLN A 72 0.38 17.65 -22.16
N GLN A 73 0.23 17.32 -23.44
CA GLN A 73 -1.07 17.36 -24.11
C GLN A 73 -2.06 16.37 -23.51
N ALA A 74 -1.64 15.12 -23.31
CA ALA A 74 -2.51 14.03 -22.82
C ALA A 74 -3.06 14.30 -21.43
N PHE A 75 -2.27 14.94 -20.55
CA PHE A 75 -2.64 15.21 -19.15
C PHE A 75 -2.97 16.68 -18.85
N GLY A 76 -2.97 17.56 -19.86
CA GLY A 76 -3.22 18.99 -19.66
C GLY A 76 -2.16 19.70 -18.81
N ILE A 77 -0.91 19.19 -18.79
CA ILE A 77 0.19 19.71 -17.98
C ILE A 77 0.95 20.78 -18.79
N LYS A 78 1.02 22.00 -18.25
CA LYS A 78 1.74 23.09 -18.94
C LYS A 78 3.24 23.06 -18.71
N ARG A 79 3.71 22.56 -17.55
CA ARG A 79 5.12 22.53 -17.16
C ARG A 79 5.76 21.20 -17.48
N ALA A 80 6.71 21.18 -18.42
CA ALA A 80 7.48 19.98 -18.78
C ALA A 80 8.34 19.46 -17.62
N GLU A 81 8.75 20.35 -16.70
CA GLU A 81 9.58 20.02 -15.54
C GLU A 81 8.95 18.99 -14.63
N LEU A 82 7.61 18.82 -14.69
CA LEU A 82 6.93 17.75 -13.94
C LEU A 82 7.42 16.35 -14.32
N PHE A 83 7.90 16.20 -15.57
CA PHE A 83 8.39 14.93 -16.08
C PHE A 83 9.92 14.77 -15.98
N SER A 84 10.65 15.83 -15.63
CA SER A 84 12.13 15.83 -15.62
C SER A 84 12.71 14.80 -14.66
N GLY A 85 12.01 14.49 -13.55
CA GLY A 85 12.43 13.45 -12.60
C GLY A 85 12.40 12.04 -13.17
N GLU A 86 11.68 11.81 -14.29
CA GLU A 86 11.55 10.51 -14.95
C GLU A 86 12.60 10.30 -16.06
N ALA A 87 13.43 11.29 -16.34
CA ALA A 87 14.41 11.29 -17.42
C ALA A 87 15.85 11.17 -16.88
N PRO A 88 16.76 10.68 -17.72
CA PRO A 88 16.54 10.09 -19.04
C PRO A 88 15.96 8.68 -18.95
N GLN A 89 15.22 8.26 -19.99
CA GLN A 89 14.91 6.84 -20.16
C GLN A 89 16.21 6.07 -20.39
N HIS A 90 16.38 4.94 -19.70
CA HIS A 90 17.61 4.15 -19.78
C HIS A 90 17.32 2.66 -19.58
N ALA A 91 18.21 1.81 -20.11
CA ALA A 91 18.08 0.37 -19.96
C ALA A 91 18.44 -0.07 -18.53
N VAL A 92 17.54 -0.83 -17.89
CA VAL A 92 17.78 -1.43 -16.58
C VAL A 92 17.53 -2.93 -16.62
N THR A 93 18.52 -3.71 -16.18
CA THR A 93 18.36 -5.14 -15.96
C THR A 93 18.04 -5.39 -14.49
N VAL A 94 16.93 -6.03 -14.21
CA VAL A 94 16.57 -6.51 -12.88
C VAL A 94 16.70 -8.03 -12.82
N GLY A 95 17.27 -8.56 -11.74
CA GLY A 95 17.27 -10.00 -11.45
C GLY A 95 15.85 -10.49 -11.10
N ALA A 96 15.69 -11.81 -10.97
CA ALA A 96 14.42 -12.36 -10.50
C ALA A 96 14.20 -12.02 -9.01
N PHE A 97 12.98 -11.68 -8.65
CA PHE A 97 12.59 -11.34 -7.26
C PHE A 97 11.12 -11.70 -7.01
N TYR A 98 10.77 -11.78 -5.73
CA TYR A 98 9.37 -11.82 -5.29
C TYR A 98 8.93 -10.43 -4.86
N ILE A 99 7.68 -10.08 -5.13
CA ILE A 99 7.06 -8.84 -4.65
C ILE A 99 5.65 -9.14 -4.12
N ASP A 100 5.23 -8.47 -3.05
CA ASP A 100 3.89 -8.60 -2.51
C ASP A 100 2.85 -8.22 -3.56
N ARG A 101 1.82 -9.07 -3.72
CA ARG A 101 0.74 -8.83 -4.68
C ARG A 101 -0.10 -7.60 -4.33
N TYR A 102 -0.11 -7.24 -3.08
CA TYR A 102 -0.90 -6.15 -2.51
C TYR A 102 -0.02 -5.24 -1.65
N GLU A 103 -0.49 -4.03 -1.41
CA GLU A 103 0.05 -3.15 -0.38
C GLU A 103 -0.07 -3.81 1.01
N VAL A 104 0.80 -3.46 1.94
CA VAL A 104 0.72 -3.94 3.33
C VAL A 104 -0.53 -3.37 3.99
N THR A 105 -1.38 -4.25 4.53
CA THR A 105 -2.65 -3.86 5.14
C THR A 105 -2.53 -3.44 6.60
N ASN A 106 -3.53 -2.70 7.11
CA ASN A 106 -3.62 -2.34 8.52
C ASN A 106 -3.55 -3.59 9.44
N ALA A 107 -4.25 -4.67 9.08
CA ALA A 107 -4.23 -5.90 9.89
C ALA A 107 -2.84 -6.55 9.96
N LEU A 108 -2.08 -6.51 8.87
CA LEU A 108 -0.71 -7.02 8.84
C LEU A 108 0.24 -6.13 9.65
N PHE A 109 0.11 -4.81 9.48
CA PHE A 109 0.95 -3.87 10.20
C PHE A 109 0.69 -3.93 11.72
N LYS A 110 -0.57 -4.13 12.13
CA LYS A 110 -0.88 -4.37 13.55
C LYS A 110 -0.15 -5.58 14.12
N LYS A 111 -0.08 -6.69 13.38
CA LYS A 111 0.69 -7.87 13.83
C LYS A 111 2.17 -7.56 14.04
N PHE A 112 2.74 -6.71 13.20
CA PHE A 112 4.10 -6.23 13.39
C PHE A 112 4.23 -5.41 14.68
N LEU A 113 3.34 -4.46 14.94
CA LEU A 113 3.36 -3.64 16.15
C LEU A 113 3.19 -4.48 17.42
N ASP A 114 2.35 -5.52 17.39
CA ASP A 114 2.14 -6.43 18.51
C ASP A 114 3.42 -7.19 18.90
N LYS A 115 4.27 -7.51 17.90
CA LYS A 115 5.55 -8.21 18.09
C LYS A 115 6.75 -7.29 18.25
N ASN A 116 6.61 -6.00 17.89
CA ASN A 116 7.68 -5.02 17.88
C ASN A 116 7.26 -3.73 18.59
N PRO A 117 7.09 -3.74 19.91
CA PRO A 117 6.59 -2.61 20.70
C PRO A 117 7.31 -1.26 20.47
N PRO A 118 8.63 -1.20 20.18
CA PRO A 118 9.29 0.08 19.89
C PRO A 118 8.72 0.82 18.66
N TRP A 119 8.00 0.14 17.76
CA TRP A 119 7.36 0.73 16.59
C TRP A 119 5.90 1.14 16.82
N ARG A 120 5.36 0.98 18.04
CA ARG A 120 4.02 1.47 18.37
C ARG A 120 3.99 3.00 18.36
N ARG A 121 2.84 3.57 18.04
CA ARG A 121 2.65 5.02 17.91
C ARG A 121 3.19 5.82 19.09
N GLU A 122 3.00 5.32 20.30
CA GLU A 122 3.39 6.01 21.54
C GLU A 122 4.85 5.75 21.96
N ARG A 123 5.56 4.87 21.22
CA ARG A 123 6.92 4.41 21.60
C ARG A 123 7.96 4.63 20.50
N ILE A 124 7.53 4.90 19.26
CA ILE A 124 8.43 5.17 18.16
C ILE A 124 9.27 6.42 18.46
N GLU A 125 10.57 6.34 18.24
CA GLU A 125 11.47 7.48 18.45
C GLU A 125 11.08 8.67 17.54
N ALA A 126 11.11 9.89 18.11
CA ALA A 126 10.70 11.12 17.41
C ALA A 126 11.42 11.35 16.08
N ARG A 127 12.68 10.90 15.94
CA ARG A 127 13.45 11.03 14.69
C ARG A 127 12.92 10.16 13.53
N TYR A 128 12.05 9.19 13.80
CA TYR A 128 11.51 8.28 12.78
C TYR A 128 10.12 8.67 12.31
N HIS A 129 9.57 9.81 12.74
CA HIS A 129 8.27 10.27 12.29
C HIS A 129 8.10 11.79 12.42
N ASN A 130 7.24 12.36 11.58
CA ASN A 130 6.93 13.79 11.53
C ASN A 130 5.72 14.20 12.41
N GLY A 131 5.40 13.43 13.46
CA GLY A 131 4.23 13.66 14.32
C GLY A 131 2.92 13.07 13.81
N ASN A 132 2.85 12.61 12.55
CA ASN A 132 1.63 12.05 11.96
C ASN A 132 1.60 10.50 11.93
N TYR A 133 2.60 9.84 12.50
CA TYR A 133 2.69 8.39 12.48
C TYR A 133 1.45 7.75 13.10
N LEU A 134 0.75 6.92 12.33
CA LEU A 134 -0.50 6.24 12.69
C LEU A 134 -1.54 7.18 13.37
N LYS A 135 -1.58 8.47 13.02
CA LYS A 135 -2.42 9.47 13.70
C LYS A 135 -3.90 9.16 13.67
N HIS A 136 -4.35 8.37 12.68
CA HIS A 136 -5.74 7.95 12.50
C HIS A 136 -6.08 6.64 13.24
N TRP A 137 -5.09 6.01 13.91
CA TRP A 137 -5.33 4.85 14.77
C TRP A 137 -5.68 5.31 16.18
N ASP A 138 -6.55 4.55 16.84
CA ASP A 138 -6.85 4.71 18.27
C ASP A 138 -5.91 3.82 19.09
N GLY A 139 -4.87 4.44 19.67
CA GLY A 139 -3.73 3.71 20.24
C GLY A 139 -3.11 2.76 19.22
N ASP A 140 -3.08 1.47 19.52
CA ASP A 140 -2.58 0.41 18.62
C ASP A 140 -3.67 -0.19 17.71
N ASN A 141 -4.86 0.39 17.64
CA ASN A 141 -5.97 -0.15 16.87
C ASN A 141 -6.23 0.68 15.62
N TYR A 142 -6.22 0.03 14.45
CA TYR A 142 -6.62 0.65 13.20
C TYR A 142 -8.13 0.94 13.17
N PRO A 143 -8.60 1.89 12.33
CA PRO A 143 -10.02 2.23 12.23
C PRO A 143 -10.87 1.01 11.91
N LYS A 144 -12.03 0.91 12.57
CA LYS A 144 -13.01 -0.14 12.34
C LYS A 144 -13.29 -0.28 10.83
N GLU A 145 -13.46 -1.50 10.36
CA GLU A 145 -13.74 -1.83 8.95
C GLU A 145 -12.56 -1.58 7.96
N ARG A 146 -11.35 -1.19 8.46
CA ARG A 146 -10.19 -0.89 7.63
C ARG A 146 -9.08 -1.96 7.69
N ALA A 147 -9.39 -3.17 8.16
CA ALA A 147 -8.42 -4.26 8.30
C ALA A 147 -7.67 -4.57 7.00
N ASP A 148 -8.38 -4.59 5.88
CA ASP A 148 -7.93 -4.92 4.52
C ASP A 148 -7.63 -3.69 3.64
N HIS A 149 -7.59 -2.49 4.20
CA HIS A 149 -7.08 -1.30 3.55
C HIS A 149 -5.57 -1.21 3.75
N PRO A 150 -4.83 -0.55 2.84
CA PRO A 150 -3.40 -0.32 3.03
C PRO A 150 -3.16 0.46 4.32
N VAL A 151 -2.10 0.12 5.03
CA VAL A 151 -1.63 0.96 6.13
C VAL A 151 -1.08 2.26 5.59
N THR A 152 -1.47 3.36 6.20
CA THR A 152 -1.03 4.70 5.86
C THR A 152 -0.56 5.46 7.09
N ASN A 153 -0.07 6.67 6.92
CA ASN A 153 0.59 7.41 8.00
C ASN A 153 1.74 6.62 8.62
N VAL A 154 2.49 5.91 7.81
CA VAL A 154 3.72 5.21 8.20
C VAL A 154 4.93 5.94 7.64
N SER A 155 6.04 5.91 8.36
CA SER A 155 7.31 6.42 7.84
C SER A 155 8.04 5.37 7.03
N TRP A 156 9.00 5.79 6.21
CA TRP A 156 9.87 4.88 5.47
C TRP A 156 10.64 3.94 6.42
N TYR A 157 11.09 4.45 7.57
CA TYR A 157 11.77 3.63 8.59
C TYR A 157 10.87 2.49 9.11
N ALA A 158 9.61 2.79 9.39
CA ALA A 158 8.67 1.78 9.86
C ALA A 158 8.33 0.77 8.75
N ALA A 159 8.26 1.21 7.49
CA ALA A 159 8.08 0.35 6.33
C ALA A 159 9.27 -0.61 6.15
N VAL A 160 10.51 -0.11 6.23
CA VAL A 160 11.72 -0.95 6.21
C VAL A 160 11.72 -1.94 7.36
N ALA A 161 11.45 -1.49 8.59
CA ALA A 161 11.43 -2.35 9.77
C ALA A 161 10.37 -3.46 9.65
N TYR A 162 9.18 -3.14 9.13
CA TYR A 162 8.14 -4.14 8.85
C TYR A 162 8.61 -5.18 7.83
N CYS A 163 9.12 -4.73 6.67
CA CYS A 163 9.56 -5.68 5.64
C CYS A 163 10.69 -6.59 6.16
N ARG A 164 11.64 -6.05 6.92
CA ARG A 164 12.73 -6.84 7.56
C ARG A 164 12.19 -7.85 8.57
N TRP A 165 11.23 -7.46 9.41
CA TRP A 165 10.57 -8.38 10.34
C TRP A 165 9.90 -9.57 9.62
N MET A 166 9.39 -9.33 8.40
CA MET A 166 8.82 -10.36 7.53
C MET A 166 9.86 -11.19 6.76
N GLY A 167 11.18 -10.96 6.95
CA GLY A 167 12.23 -11.57 6.15
C GLY A 167 12.23 -11.08 4.69
N LYS A 168 11.80 -9.84 4.47
CA LYS A 168 11.67 -9.14 3.19
C LYS A 168 12.41 -7.80 3.24
N ARG A 169 12.29 -7.01 2.19
CA ARG A 169 12.74 -5.62 2.09
C ARG A 169 11.74 -4.77 1.32
N LEU A 170 11.89 -3.46 1.30
CA LEU A 170 11.20 -2.65 0.30
C LEU A 170 11.70 -3.03 -1.10
N PRO A 171 10.89 -2.92 -2.16
CA PRO A 171 11.38 -3.03 -3.53
C PRO A 171 12.36 -1.90 -3.82
N THR A 172 13.33 -2.14 -4.72
CA THR A 172 14.03 -1.02 -5.34
C THR A 172 13.09 -0.28 -6.29
N GLU A 173 13.41 0.95 -6.62
CA GLU A 173 12.61 1.73 -7.57
C GLU A 173 12.50 1.02 -8.92
N ALA A 174 13.61 0.45 -9.40
CA ALA A 174 13.64 -0.30 -10.64
C ALA A 174 12.79 -1.58 -10.59
N GLU A 175 12.83 -2.32 -9.50
CA GLU A 175 11.97 -3.49 -9.29
C GLU A 175 10.49 -3.09 -9.26
N TRP A 176 10.17 -1.98 -8.58
CA TRP A 176 8.80 -1.49 -8.50
C TRP A 176 8.27 -1.10 -9.89
N GLU A 177 9.03 -0.31 -10.68
CA GLU A 177 8.60 0.11 -12.01
C GLU A 177 8.46 -1.08 -12.96
N TYR A 178 9.45 -1.99 -12.98
CA TYR A 178 9.37 -3.20 -13.79
C TYR A 178 8.15 -4.06 -13.44
N ALA A 179 7.88 -4.23 -12.15
CA ALA A 179 6.71 -4.95 -11.65
C ALA A 179 5.40 -4.24 -12.02
N ALA A 180 5.34 -2.90 -11.90
CA ALA A 180 4.17 -2.10 -12.24
C ALA A 180 3.80 -2.20 -13.73
N ARG A 181 4.79 -2.25 -14.62
CA ARG A 181 4.59 -2.41 -16.05
C ARG A 181 3.89 -3.73 -16.42
N GLY A 182 3.93 -4.75 -15.56
CA GLY A 182 3.17 -5.99 -15.74
C GLY A 182 3.46 -6.75 -17.04
N GLY A 183 4.66 -6.59 -17.61
CA GLY A 183 5.06 -7.17 -18.91
C GLY A 183 4.73 -6.31 -20.13
N LEU A 184 4.17 -5.12 -19.94
CA LEU A 184 3.88 -4.18 -21.02
C LEU A 184 5.09 -3.25 -21.26
N SER A 185 5.48 -3.07 -22.51
CA SER A 185 6.48 -2.08 -22.95
C SER A 185 5.78 -0.80 -23.42
N ASP A 186 6.39 0.35 -23.09
CA ASP A 186 6.00 1.67 -23.59
C ASP A 186 4.52 2.04 -23.31
N LYS A 187 3.95 1.50 -22.22
CA LYS A 187 2.59 1.81 -21.78
C LYS A 187 2.61 2.75 -20.59
N ALA A 188 1.63 3.67 -20.59
CA ALA A 188 1.52 4.67 -19.54
C ALA A 188 1.14 4.06 -18.19
N PHE A 189 0.25 3.08 -18.16
CA PHE A 189 -0.33 2.50 -16.95
C PHE A 189 -0.16 0.99 -16.89
N PRO A 190 -0.36 0.37 -15.69
CA PRO A 190 -0.29 -1.10 -15.53
C PRO A 190 -1.24 -1.91 -16.41
N TRP A 191 -2.29 -1.28 -16.94
CA TRP A 191 -3.31 -1.86 -17.84
C TRP A 191 -3.15 -1.44 -19.30
N GLY A 192 -2.18 -0.59 -19.65
CA GLY A 192 -1.97 -0.09 -21.01
C GLY A 192 -2.12 1.42 -21.13
N ASP A 193 -2.72 1.88 -22.22
CA ASP A 193 -2.89 3.32 -22.51
C ASP A 193 -4.34 3.80 -22.38
N GLU A 194 -5.27 2.94 -21.93
CA GLU A 194 -6.64 3.37 -21.64
C GLU A 194 -6.63 4.48 -20.59
N PRO A 195 -7.35 5.59 -20.85
CA PRO A 195 -7.43 6.69 -19.89
C PRO A 195 -7.91 6.23 -18.51
N VAL A 196 -7.28 6.76 -17.46
CA VAL A 196 -7.65 6.44 -16.09
C VAL A 196 -9.12 6.74 -15.82
N ASN A 197 -9.82 5.79 -15.24
CA ASN A 197 -11.19 5.94 -14.80
C ASN A 197 -11.44 5.19 -13.47
N LYS A 198 -12.62 5.41 -12.86
CA LYS A 198 -12.98 4.87 -11.54
C LYS A 198 -13.11 3.34 -11.48
N THR A 199 -13.07 2.64 -12.61
CA THR A 199 -13.11 1.17 -12.66
C THR A 199 -11.72 0.55 -12.76
N LEU A 200 -10.71 1.35 -13.10
CA LEU A 200 -9.32 0.92 -13.27
C LEU A 200 -8.45 1.18 -12.05
N ALA A 201 -8.70 2.28 -11.33
CA ALA A 201 -7.88 2.66 -10.19
C ALA A 201 -8.64 3.53 -9.16
N ASN A 202 -8.15 3.56 -7.93
CA ASN A 202 -8.57 4.52 -6.91
C ASN A 202 -7.68 5.77 -6.99
N TYR A 203 -8.22 6.87 -7.49
CA TYR A 203 -7.52 8.14 -7.69
C TYR A 203 -8.43 9.34 -7.38
N GLY A 204 -7.96 10.58 -7.49
CA GLY A 204 -8.74 11.78 -7.16
C GLY A 204 -10.06 11.93 -7.91
N GLY A 205 -10.16 11.39 -9.13
CA GLY A 205 -11.39 11.36 -9.93
C GLY A 205 -12.30 10.16 -9.68
N SER A 206 -11.92 9.20 -8.83
CA SER A 206 -12.74 8.01 -8.56
C SER A 206 -13.95 8.27 -7.66
N GLY A 207 -13.93 9.37 -6.90
CA GLY A 207 -15.00 9.77 -5.98
C GLY A 207 -14.95 9.07 -4.62
N THR A 208 -13.93 8.26 -4.32
CA THR A 208 -13.80 7.56 -3.03
C THR A 208 -13.32 8.47 -1.90
N GLY A 209 -12.45 9.44 -2.20
CA GLY A 209 -11.86 10.38 -1.25
C GLY A 209 -10.99 9.75 -0.16
N THR A 210 -10.73 8.44 -0.24
CA THR A 210 -9.97 7.67 0.76
C THR A 210 -9.42 6.40 0.13
N THR A 211 -8.62 5.62 0.88
CA THR A 211 -8.16 4.29 0.44
C THR A 211 -9.33 3.33 0.20
N THR A 212 -9.14 2.39 -0.72
CA THR A 212 -10.00 1.21 -0.86
C THR A 212 -9.31 -0.02 -0.26
N ARG A 213 -10.05 -1.12 -0.17
CA ARG A 213 -9.47 -2.43 0.16
C ARG A 213 -8.42 -2.79 -0.88
N VAL A 214 -7.32 -3.39 -0.45
CA VAL A 214 -6.33 -3.90 -1.39
C VAL A 214 -6.95 -4.94 -2.33
N GLY A 215 -6.59 -4.86 -3.63
CA GLY A 215 -7.13 -5.75 -4.64
C GLY A 215 -8.58 -5.46 -5.03
N SER A 216 -9.04 -4.22 -4.89
CA SER A 216 -10.36 -3.80 -5.35
C SER A 216 -10.44 -3.62 -6.87
N TYR A 217 -9.31 -3.50 -7.53
CA TYR A 217 -9.19 -3.31 -8.98
C TYR A 217 -8.49 -4.51 -9.63
N SER A 218 -8.49 -4.57 -10.95
CA SER A 218 -7.87 -5.66 -11.70
C SER A 218 -6.35 -5.68 -11.51
N ALA A 219 -5.79 -6.88 -11.41
CA ALA A 219 -4.35 -7.05 -11.38
C ALA A 219 -3.73 -6.77 -12.75
N ASN A 220 -2.45 -6.34 -12.75
CA ASN A 220 -1.65 -6.26 -13.96
C ASN A 220 -1.21 -7.66 -14.46
N GLY A 221 -0.47 -7.71 -15.57
CA GLY A 221 -0.02 -8.98 -16.18
C GLY A 221 0.87 -9.86 -15.31
N TYR A 222 1.43 -9.32 -14.22
CA TYR A 222 2.20 -10.08 -13.23
C TYR A 222 1.37 -10.48 -12.00
N GLY A 223 0.07 -10.24 -12.00
CA GLY A 223 -0.84 -10.56 -10.92
C GLY A 223 -0.70 -9.62 -9.70
N LEU A 224 -0.21 -8.40 -9.91
CA LEU A 224 -0.04 -7.37 -8.90
C LEU A 224 -1.21 -6.40 -8.94
N PHE A 225 -1.73 -6.08 -7.78
CA PHE A 225 -2.87 -5.19 -7.60
C PHE A 225 -2.40 -3.80 -7.13
N ASP A 226 -3.22 -2.79 -7.43
CA ASP A 226 -3.07 -1.41 -6.93
C ASP A 226 -1.69 -0.77 -7.25
N MET A 227 -1.04 -1.22 -8.35
CA MET A 227 0.22 -0.62 -8.83
C MET A 227 0.02 0.80 -9.42
N ALA A 228 -1.21 1.29 -9.44
CA ALA A 228 -1.58 2.64 -9.83
C ALA A 228 -2.77 3.10 -8.98
N GLY A 229 -2.59 4.16 -8.19
CA GLY A 229 -3.61 4.70 -7.27
C GLY A 229 -3.59 4.03 -5.90
N ASN A 230 -4.66 4.17 -5.17
CA ASN A 230 -4.86 3.79 -3.77
C ASN A 230 -3.89 4.52 -2.83
N VAL A 231 -2.63 4.08 -2.68
CA VAL A 231 -1.61 4.82 -1.95
C VAL A 231 -0.29 4.88 -2.70
N TRP A 232 0.46 5.97 -2.53
CA TRP A 232 1.86 6.01 -2.89
C TRP A 232 2.62 4.95 -2.13
N GLU A 233 3.62 4.35 -2.76
CA GLU A 233 4.40 3.28 -2.16
C GLU A 233 5.87 3.68 -2.02
N TYR A 234 6.39 3.56 -0.80
CA TYR A 234 7.82 3.71 -0.55
C TYR A 234 8.63 2.64 -1.28
N THR A 235 9.72 3.07 -1.90
CA THR A 235 10.79 2.19 -2.36
C THR A 235 12.03 2.33 -1.46
N LEU A 236 13.03 1.51 -1.71
CA LEU A 236 14.28 1.56 -0.95
C LEU A 236 15.14 2.78 -1.30
N ASP A 237 15.00 3.26 -2.53
CA ASP A 237 15.92 4.17 -3.19
C ASP A 237 15.88 5.59 -2.66
N GLU A 238 17.04 6.22 -2.66
CA GLU A 238 17.18 7.65 -2.47
C GLU A 238 16.70 8.41 -3.70
N TRP A 239 16.04 9.55 -3.46
CA TRP A 239 15.64 10.45 -4.53
C TRP A 239 16.84 11.15 -5.14
N GLY A 240 16.99 11.01 -6.46
CA GLY A 240 18.01 11.68 -7.26
C GLY A 240 17.73 11.53 -8.76
N PRO A 241 18.56 12.13 -9.60
CA PRO A 241 18.46 11.96 -11.04
C PRO A 241 18.76 10.53 -11.45
N TYR A 242 18.16 10.10 -12.55
CA TYR A 242 18.51 8.81 -13.15
C TYR A 242 19.92 8.84 -13.77
N ALA A 243 20.57 7.69 -13.78
CA ALA A 243 21.78 7.49 -14.56
C ALA A 243 21.45 7.56 -16.06
N SER A 244 22.41 8.07 -16.86
CA SER A 244 22.27 8.13 -18.31
C SER A 244 22.75 6.85 -19.01
N SER A 245 23.36 5.92 -18.28
CA SER A 245 23.86 4.65 -18.77
C SER A 245 23.03 3.47 -18.29
N SER A 246 23.17 2.32 -18.96
CA SER A 246 22.54 1.07 -18.54
C SER A 246 22.94 0.68 -17.13
N GLN A 247 21.98 0.16 -16.37
CA GLN A 247 22.16 -0.25 -14.97
C GLN A 247 21.78 -1.72 -14.78
N VAL A 248 22.38 -2.38 -13.78
CA VAL A 248 22.05 -3.75 -13.38
C VAL A 248 21.73 -3.76 -11.90
N ASN A 249 20.50 -4.14 -11.55
CA ASN A 249 19.98 -4.15 -10.18
C ASN A 249 20.30 -2.85 -9.40
N PRO A 250 19.97 -1.67 -9.95
CA PRO A 250 20.34 -0.41 -9.31
C PRO A 250 19.63 -0.24 -7.97
N VAL A 251 20.33 0.40 -7.03
CA VAL A 251 19.80 0.87 -5.75
C VAL A 251 20.44 2.22 -5.46
N ALA A 252 19.68 3.29 -5.59
CA ALA A 252 20.18 4.61 -5.26
C ALA A 252 20.29 4.79 -3.73
N GLY A 253 21.43 5.32 -3.27
CA GLY A 253 21.71 5.51 -1.83
C GLY A 253 22.27 4.27 -1.13
N GLY A 254 22.67 3.25 -1.89
CA GLY A 254 23.38 2.07 -1.38
C GLY A 254 22.48 0.93 -0.89
N ASN A 255 23.13 -0.19 -0.62
CA ASN A 255 22.43 -1.41 -0.20
C ASN A 255 22.13 -1.38 1.31
N LEU A 256 20.93 -0.96 1.67
CA LEU A 256 20.45 -0.86 3.06
C LEU A 256 19.80 -2.16 3.58
N PHE A 257 20.05 -3.30 2.91
CA PHE A 257 19.37 -4.56 3.23
C PHE A 257 19.92 -5.28 4.46
N LEU A 258 21.20 -5.09 4.76
CA LEU A 258 21.95 -6.03 5.59
C LEU A 258 22.14 -5.61 7.04
N ASP A 259 21.96 -4.33 7.36
CA ASP A 259 22.23 -3.80 8.69
C ASP A 259 21.24 -2.70 9.13
N ASP A 260 21.45 -2.14 10.31
CA ASP A 260 20.61 -1.07 10.86
C ASP A 260 20.95 0.33 10.30
N THR A 261 21.76 0.42 9.24
CA THR A 261 22.13 1.71 8.61
C THR A 261 20.92 2.48 8.09
N PHE A 262 19.81 1.79 7.78
CA PHE A 262 18.57 2.47 7.41
C PHE A 262 18.10 3.47 8.49
N ARG A 263 18.47 3.27 9.76
CA ARG A 263 18.08 4.14 10.89
C ARG A 263 18.77 5.51 10.88
N SER A 264 19.87 5.65 10.14
CA SER A 264 20.63 6.89 9.99
C SER A 264 20.35 7.65 8.70
N VAL A 265 19.48 7.11 7.85
CA VAL A 265 19.09 7.75 6.60
C VAL A 265 18.32 9.04 6.86
N THR A 266 18.69 10.13 6.20
CA THR A 266 18.03 11.43 6.28
C THR A 266 17.56 11.98 4.94
N THR A 267 18.02 11.36 3.86
CA THR A 267 17.70 11.77 2.48
C THR A 267 16.29 11.33 2.07
N ARG A 268 15.69 12.11 1.15
CA ARG A 268 14.35 11.78 0.63
C ARG A 268 14.35 10.43 -0.07
N ARG A 269 13.27 9.69 0.09
CA ARG A 269 13.05 8.37 -0.51
C ARG A 269 12.04 8.45 -1.64
N VAL A 270 12.29 7.67 -2.68
CA VAL A 270 11.38 7.58 -3.82
C VAL A 270 10.05 6.96 -3.39
N ILE A 271 8.95 7.54 -3.88
CA ILE A 271 7.61 6.98 -3.80
C ILE A 271 7.02 6.83 -5.20
N ARG A 272 6.20 5.80 -5.40
CA ARG A 272 5.67 5.40 -6.70
C ARG A 272 4.17 5.12 -6.65
N GLY A 273 3.49 5.13 -7.83
CA GLY A 273 2.14 4.62 -8.04
C GLY A 273 1.02 5.63 -7.95
N GLY A 274 1.22 6.78 -7.34
CA GLY A 274 0.12 7.72 -7.08
C GLY A 274 -0.79 7.25 -5.94
N SER A 275 -1.89 7.96 -5.70
CA SER A 275 -2.81 7.64 -4.60
C SER A 275 -4.25 8.00 -4.91
N TYR A 276 -5.16 7.67 -3.97
CA TYR A 276 -6.59 8.00 -4.03
C TYR A 276 -6.89 9.49 -4.22
N GLY A 277 -5.96 10.37 -3.85
CA GLY A 277 -6.06 11.83 -4.05
C GLY A 277 -5.27 12.33 -5.26
N GLY A 278 -4.55 11.44 -5.97
CA GLY A 278 -3.68 11.79 -7.09
C GLY A 278 -4.44 12.09 -8.38
N SER A 279 -3.79 12.85 -9.27
CA SER A 279 -4.27 13.05 -10.64
C SER A 279 -3.82 11.91 -11.56
N PRO A 280 -4.45 11.70 -12.73
CA PRO A 280 -4.07 10.65 -13.67
C PRO A 280 -2.59 10.61 -14.04
N VAL A 281 -1.90 11.73 -14.10
CA VAL A 281 -0.48 11.80 -14.42
C VAL A 281 0.39 11.07 -13.40
N ASN A 282 -0.02 11.07 -12.11
CA ASN A 282 0.73 10.42 -11.04
C ASN A 282 0.62 8.88 -11.07
N LEU A 283 -0.38 8.35 -11.76
CA LEU A 283 -0.65 6.91 -11.83
C LEU A 283 0.16 6.20 -12.91
N ARG A 284 0.94 6.96 -13.71
CA ARG A 284 1.79 6.37 -14.76
C ARG A 284 2.89 5.52 -14.14
N THR A 285 3.20 4.41 -14.77
CA THR A 285 4.24 3.48 -14.31
C THR A 285 5.61 4.14 -14.17
N ALA A 286 5.93 5.12 -15.02
CA ALA A 286 7.19 5.85 -14.99
C ALA A 286 7.18 7.05 -14.03
N TYR A 287 5.98 7.53 -13.60
CA TYR A 287 5.92 8.68 -12.71
C TYR A 287 6.54 8.38 -11.34
N ARG A 288 7.37 9.28 -10.87
CA ARG A 288 8.05 9.19 -9.59
C ARG A 288 7.94 10.48 -8.80
N ASP A 289 7.94 10.35 -7.50
CA ASP A 289 8.00 11.47 -6.56
C ASP A 289 8.84 11.06 -5.35
N SER A 290 8.99 11.94 -4.39
CA SER A 290 9.81 11.67 -3.22
C SER A 290 9.16 12.17 -1.93
N HIS A 291 9.49 11.47 -0.84
CA HIS A 291 9.02 11.83 0.49
C HIS A 291 10.17 11.79 1.51
N PRO A 292 10.17 12.67 2.52
CA PRO A 292 11.12 12.54 3.64
C PRO A 292 10.99 11.17 4.31
N PRO A 293 12.08 10.56 4.80
CA PRO A 293 12.03 9.22 5.40
C PRO A 293 11.22 9.16 6.70
N ASP A 294 11.12 10.25 7.43
CA ASP A 294 10.27 10.42 8.62
C ASP A 294 8.81 10.78 8.27
N GLY A 295 8.56 11.11 7.00
CA GLY A 295 7.25 11.56 6.53
C GLY A 295 6.19 10.46 6.70
N ALA A 296 5.07 10.85 7.30
CA ALA A 296 3.89 10.01 7.45
C ALA A 296 2.68 10.76 6.91
N ARG A 297 2.05 10.22 5.87
CA ARG A 297 0.89 10.82 5.18
C ARG A 297 -0.20 9.78 5.00
N ASP A 298 -1.44 10.23 4.98
CA ASP A 298 -2.64 9.39 4.83
C ASP A 298 -2.81 8.77 3.43
N PHE A 299 -1.97 9.17 2.49
CA PHE A 299 -1.93 8.68 1.12
C PHE A 299 -0.60 7.96 0.77
N VAL A 300 0.26 7.64 1.75
CA VAL A 300 1.51 6.91 1.56
C VAL A 300 1.51 5.64 2.39
N GLY A 301 1.75 4.52 1.73
CA GLY A 301 1.92 3.18 2.27
C GLY A 301 3.14 2.50 1.65
N PHE A 302 3.10 1.17 1.53
CA PHE A 302 4.20 0.39 0.94
C PHE A 302 3.78 -1.05 0.68
N ARG A 303 4.59 -1.74 -0.13
CA ARG A 303 4.63 -3.21 -0.25
C ARG A 303 6.06 -3.69 -0.09
N CYS A 304 6.25 -5.01 0.18
CA CYS A 304 7.59 -5.57 0.32
C CYS A 304 7.98 -6.42 -0.90
N ALA A 305 9.29 -6.57 -1.09
CA ALA A 305 9.91 -7.48 -2.03
C ALA A 305 10.86 -8.44 -1.32
N LYS A 306 11.29 -9.48 -2.02
CA LYS A 306 12.24 -10.47 -1.51
C LYS A 306 13.10 -11.00 -2.67
N PRO A 307 14.43 -11.13 -2.53
CA PRO A 307 15.24 -11.78 -3.55
C PRO A 307 14.85 -13.26 -3.69
N THR A 308 15.03 -13.83 -4.88
CA THR A 308 15.02 -15.29 -5.05
C THR A 308 16.24 -15.89 -4.35
N ALA A 309 16.10 -17.08 -3.76
CA ALA A 309 17.12 -17.72 -2.93
C ALA A 309 18.47 -18.07 -3.61
N SER A 310 18.72 -17.61 -4.82
CA SER A 310 19.86 -18.01 -5.67
C SER A 310 20.94 -16.95 -5.84
N VAL A 311 20.98 -15.89 -5.04
CA VAL A 311 22.13 -14.98 -5.04
C VAL A 311 22.80 -15.06 -3.68
N LYS A 312 23.64 -16.09 -3.50
CA LYS A 312 24.78 -15.93 -2.58
C LYS A 312 25.70 -14.90 -3.22
N PRO A 313 26.20 -13.94 -2.46
CA PRO A 313 27.18 -12.98 -2.96
C PRO A 313 28.45 -13.66 -3.44
#